data_1b7bdde5613ac4e3e822e163edeb00c8
#
_entry.id   1b7bdde5613ac4e3e822e163edeb00c8
#
_cell.length_a   1.000
_cell.length_b   1.000
_cell.length_c   1.000
_cell.angle_alpha   90.00
_cell.angle_beta   90.00
_cell.angle_gamma   90.00
#
_symmetry.space_group_name_H-M   'P 1'
#
loop_
_entity.id
_entity.type
_entity.pdbx_description
1 polymer ?
#
loop_
_entity_poly.entity_id
_entity_poly.type
_entity_poly.pdbx_seq_one_letter_code
_entity_poly.pdbx_strand_id
1 'polypeptide(L)'
;YSLFKDAPTLGSLIDPLRLEKSVYSAGAEHVLPLIEEALQREQSEETRELAIAAQGVLAAFRILAGRFTLVATNVPYLGRGKQDEALAKYCAEFHAAAKADLATCFVDRCLRFCREGGSVALVSPQNWLFLTSYRKLRERLLKEEQWDFVARLGEHAFDSPAAAGAFAALLGLT
;
A
#
# COMPACT_ATOMS: atom_id res chain seq x y z
N TYR A 1 17.24 -0.34 -7.68
CA TYR A 1 16.64 0.38 -8.83
C TYR A 1 15.46 -0.39 -9.43
N SER A 2 15.55 -1.72 -9.61
CA SER A 2 14.47 -2.54 -10.20
C SER A 2 13.16 -2.49 -9.38
N LEU A 3 13.25 -2.40 -8.05
CA LEU A 3 12.12 -2.33 -7.14
C LEU A 3 11.17 -1.15 -7.42
N PHE A 4 11.73 0.01 -7.74
CA PHE A 4 10.99 1.24 -7.98
C PHE A 4 10.74 1.54 -9.45
N LYS A 5 11.06 0.60 -10.36
CA LYS A 5 10.83 0.78 -11.80
C LYS A 5 9.36 1.06 -12.10
N ASP A 6 8.46 0.35 -11.44
CA ASP A 6 7.02 0.47 -11.63
C ASP A 6 6.36 1.38 -10.56
N ALA A 7 7.16 2.17 -9.82
CA ALA A 7 6.67 3.07 -8.78
C ALA A 7 5.61 4.08 -9.26
N PRO A 8 5.70 4.66 -10.48
CA PRO A 8 4.66 5.55 -10.99
C PRO A 8 3.27 4.89 -11.07
N THR A 9 3.22 3.57 -11.33
CA THR A 9 1.99 2.78 -11.42
C THR A 9 1.57 2.21 -10.07
N LEU A 10 2.51 1.68 -9.31
CA LEU A 10 2.22 0.94 -8.07
C LEU A 10 2.13 1.83 -6.84
N GLY A 11 2.86 2.96 -6.81
CA GLY A 11 2.88 3.89 -5.69
C GLY A 11 3.15 3.19 -4.34
N SER A 12 2.36 3.52 -3.33
CA SER A 12 2.48 2.95 -1.98
C SER A 12 2.01 1.50 -1.84
N LEU A 13 1.48 0.90 -2.92
CA LEU A 13 1.18 -0.54 -2.94
C LEU A 13 2.46 -1.39 -2.88
N ILE A 14 3.60 -0.83 -3.35
CA ILE A 14 4.90 -1.48 -3.26
C ILE A 14 5.20 -1.86 -1.81
N ASP A 15 5.53 -3.13 -1.60
CA ASP A 15 6.02 -3.63 -0.32
C ASP A 15 7.49 -4.06 -0.46
N PRO A 16 8.45 -3.21 -0.06
CA PRO A 16 9.87 -3.53 -0.18
C PRO A 16 10.26 -4.80 0.57
N LEU A 17 9.57 -5.11 1.67
CA LEU A 17 9.89 -6.26 2.50
C LEU A 17 9.44 -7.60 1.90
N ARG A 18 8.54 -7.57 0.90
CA ARG A 18 8.08 -8.79 0.19
C ARG A 18 8.90 -9.13 -1.03
N LEU A 19 9.45 -8.14 -1.67
CA LEU A 19 10.23 -8.32 -2.90
C LEU A 19 11.60 -8.93 -2.63
N GLU A 20 11.99 -8.98 -1.36
CA GLU A 20 13.30 -9.45 -0.95
C GLU A 20 13.26 -10.71 -0.08
N LYS A 21 13.07 -11.84 -0.73
CA LYS A 21 13.53 -13.12 -0.17
C LYS A 21 15.06 -13.32 -0.35
N SER A 22 15.79 -12.34 -0.89
CA SER A 22 17.22 -12.43 -1.11
C SER A 22 17.96 -11.18 -0.63
N VAL A 23 18.90 -11.38 0.27
CA VAL A 23 20.06 -10.54 0.64
C VAL A 23 19.84 -9.22 1.39
N TYR A 24 18.70 -8.51 1.25
CA TYR A 24 18.55 -7.16 1.82
C TYR A 24 17.85 -7.07 3.18
N SER A 25 17.08 -8.07 3.59
CA SER A 25 16.28 -8.00 4.81
C SER A 25 17.11 -7.91 6.11
N ALA A 26 18.34 -8.43 6.10
CA ALA A 26 19.24 -8.37 7.26
C ALA A 26 20.25 -7.19 7.19
N GLY A 27 20.38 -6.55 6.04
CA GLY A 27 21.41 -5.52 5.80
C GLY A 27 20.87 -4.11 5.57
N ALA A 28 19.62 -3.95 5.18
CA ALA A 28 19.07 -2.65 4.79
C ALA A 28 19.17 -1.60 5.92
N GLU A 29 18.89 -1.96 7.16
CA GLU A 29 18.98 -1.07 8.31
C GLU A 29 20.41 -0.55 8.55
N HIS A 30 21.43 -1.33 8.17
CA HIS A 30 22.83 -0.97 8.35
C HIS A 30 23.41 -0.25 7.12
N VAL A 31 22.94 -0.59 5.92
CA VAL A 31 23.44 -0.05 4.66
C VAL A 31 22.80 1.31 4.33
N LEU A 32 21.52 1.51 4.64
CA LEU A 32 20.81 2.77 4.36
C LEU A 32 21.49 4.01 4.98
N PRO A 33 21.91 4.01 6.26
CA PRO A 33 22.63 5.15 6.85
C PRO A 33 23.97 5.45 6.15
N LEU A 34 24.70 4.40 5.74
CA LEU A 34 25.98 4.57 5.04
C LEU A 34 25.79 5.17 3.65
N ILE A 35 24.74 4.78 2.94
CA ILE A 35 24.42 5.37 1.63
C ILE A 35 24.01 6.84 1.81
N GLU A 36 23.22 7.18 2.82
CA GLU A 36 22.86 8.57 3.11
C GLU A 36 24.08 9.43 3.42
N GLU A 37 24.99 8.93 4.25
CA GLU A 37 26.22 9.63 4.58
C GLU A 37 27.10 9.83 3.34
N ALA A 38 27.22 8.82 2.48
CA ALA A 38 27.94 8.92 1.22
C ALA A 38 27.32 9.96 0.28
N LEU A 39 25.98 9.97 0.14
CA LEU A 39 25.27 10.93 -0.70
C LEU A 39 25.34 12.37 -0.18
N GLN A 40 25.42 12.56 1.15
CA GLN A 40 25.62 13.89 1.75
C GLN A 40 27.03 14.46 1.54
N ARG A 41 28.03 13.58 1.39
CA ARG A 41 29.44 13.98 1.14
C ARG A 41 29.72 14.32 -0.32
N GLU A 42 28.84 13.92 -1.22
CA GLU A 42 28.98 14.20 -2.66
C GLU A 42 28.72 15.68 -2.95
N GLN A 43 29.76 16.41 -3.42
CA GLN A 43 29.72 17.86 -3.63
C GLN A 43 29.83 18.28 -5.11
N SER A 44 29.89 17.34 -6.04
CA SER A 44 29.99 17.67 -7.46
C SER A 44 28.61 18.05 -8.03
N GLU A 45 28.56 19.08 -8.86
CA GLU A 45 27.32 19.56 -9.47
C GLU A 45 26.68 18.49 -10.37
N GLU A 46 27.46 17.70 -11.08
CA GLU A 46 27.00 16.64 -11.99
C GLU A 46 26.33 15.47 -11.26
N THR A 47 26.77 15.20 -10.02
CA THR A 47 26.22 14.10 -9.20
C THR A 47 25.10 14.55 -8.27
N ARG A 48 24.88 15.86 -8.14
CA ARG A 48 23.90 16.42 -7.20
C ARG A 48 22.46 16.02 -7.51
N GLU A 49 22.06 16.03 -8.78
CA GLU A 49 20.70 15.60 -9.19
C GLU A 49 20.50 14.10 -8.90
N LEU A 50 21.53 13.29 -9.18
CA LEU A 50 21.48 11.86 -8.91
C LEU A 50 21.41 11.59 -7.40
N ALA A 51 22.14 12.35 -6.59
CA ALA A 51 22.14 12.25 -5.13
C ALA A 51 20.76 12.63 -4.56
N ILE A 52 20.13 13.69 -5.05
CA ILE A 52 18.76 14.09 -4.66
C ILE A 52 17.75 12.99 -5.01
N ALA A 53 17.82 12.45 -6.22
CA ALA A 53 16.95 11.36 -6.64
C ALA A 53 17.14 10.10 -5.77
N ALA A 54 18.38 9.75 -5.46
CA ALA A 54 18.71 8.61 -4.59
C ALA A 54 18.22 8.82 -3.16
N GLN A 55 18.36 10.01 -2.59
CA GLN A 55 17.79 10.36 -1.29
C GLN A 55 16.25 10.24 -1.28
N GLY A 56 15.58 10.68 -2.35
CA GLY A 56 14.13 10.52 -2.51
C GLY A 56 13.72 9.04 -2.51
N VAL A 57 14.43 8.18 -3.23
CA VAL A 57 14.18 6.73 -3.26
C VAL A 57 14.40 6.10 -1.87
N LEU A 58 15.47 6.50 -1.15
CA LEU A 58 15.74 6.00 0.20
C LEU A 58 14.66 6.43 1.20
N ALA A 59 14.21 7.68 1.13
CA ALA A 59 13.11 8.18 1.96
C ALA A 59 11.81 7.42 1.68
N ALA A 60 11.48 7.18 0.41
CA ALA A 60 10.34 6.37 0.01
C ALA A 60 10.46 4.93 0.53
N PHE A 61 11.62 4.31 0.40
CA PHE A 61 11.88 2.96 0.92
C PHE A 61 11.62 2.89 2.43
N ARG A 62 12.15 3.83 3.22
CA ARG A 62 11.94 3.87 4.67
C ARG A 62 10.47 3.96 5.04
N ILE A 63 9.71 4.82 4.36
CA ILE A 63 8.27 4.95 4.60
C ILE A 63 7.55 3.67 4.22
N LEU A 64 7.83 3.10 3.05
CA LEU A 64 7.15 1.91 2.54
C LEU A 64 7.52 0.63 3.31
N ALA A 65 8.71 0.57 3.90
CA ALA A 65 9.14 -0.52 4.79
C ALA A 65 8.74 -0.29 6.26
N GLY A 66 8.29 0.92 6.60
CA GLY A 66 7.92 1.31 7.97
C GLY A 66 6.75 0.52 8.53
N ARG A 67 6.65 0.54 9.87
CA ARG A 67 5.51 0.00 10.63
C ARG A 67 4.94 1.09 11.53
N PHE A 68 3.62 1.27 11.44
CA PHE A 68 2.92 2.40 12.06
C PHE A 68 1.89 1.93 13.07
N THR A 69 1.62 2.74 14.07
CA THR A 69 0.57 2.48 15.06
C THR A 69 -0.83 2.68 14.48
N LEU A 70 -0.96 3.62 13.54
CA LEU A 70 -2.21 3.93 12.86
C LEU A 70 -1.93 4.18 11.38
N VAL A 71 -2.72 3.55 10.53
CA VAL A 71 -2.76 3.79 9.08
C VAL A 71 -4.16 4.24 8.71
N ALA A 72 -4.31 5.51 8.34
CA ALA A 72 -5.61 6.07 7.94
C ALA A 72 -5.55 6.56 6.49
N THR A 73 -6.48 6.12 5.65
CA THR A 73 -6.52 6.52 4.23
C THR A 73 -7.88 6.30 3.57
N ASN A 74 -8.13 7.07 2.52
CA ASN A 74 -9.14 6.76 1.51
C ASN A 74 -8.42 6.02 0.37
N VAL A 75 -8.74 4.74 0.17
CA VAL A 75 -8.06 3.92 -0.82
C VAL A 75 -8.52 4.21 -2.24
N PRO A 76 -7.67 4.07 -3.27
CA PRO A 76 -8.08 4.26 -4.67
C PRO A 76 -9.01 3.12 -5.12
N TYR A 77 -10.03 3.47 -5.91
CA TYR A 77 -11.03 2.54 -6.45
C TYR A 77 -10.72 2.23 -7.90
N LEU A 78 -10.30 1.01 -8.20
CA LEU A 78 -9.99 0.59 -9.56
C LEU A 78 -10.18 -0.92 -9.72
N GLY A 79 -11.32 -1.31 -10.28
CA GLY A 79 -11.62 -2.71 -10.56
C GLY A 79 -10.60 -3.34 -11.52
N ARG A 80 -10.35 -4.64 -11.36
CA ARG A 80 -9.31 -5.38 -12.08
C ARG A 80 -9.32 -5.17 -13.59
N GLY A 81 -10.50 -5.10 -14.22
CA GLY A 81 -10.61 -4.91 -15.68
C GLY A 81 -10.13 -3.55 -16.19
N LYS A 82 -9.84 -2.60 -15.29
CA LYS A 82 -9.34 -1.25 -15.61
C LYS A 82 -7.87 -1.07 -15.20
N GLN A 83 -7.27 -2.07 -14.54
CA GLN A 83 -5.86 -2.05 -14.16
C GLN A 83 -4.98 -2.29 -15.39
N ASP A 84 -3.87 -1.59 -15.49
CA ASP A 84 -2.85 -1.93 -16.47
C ASP A 84 -2.16 -3.28 -16.15
N GLU A 85 -1.36 -3.77 -17.08
CA GLU A 85 -0.74 -5.09 -16.95
C GLU A 85 0.20 -5.19 -15.75
N ALA A 86 1.01 -4.15 -15.47
CA ALA A 86 1.97 -4.14 -14.38
C ALA A 86 1.25 -4.18 -13.02
N LEU A 87 0.23 -3.33 -12.83
CA LEU A 87 -0.59 -3.30 -11.64
C LEU A 87 -1.37 -4.61 -11.45
N ALA A 88 -2.00 -5.11 -12.51
CA ALA A 88 -2.76 -6.35 -12.46
C ALA A 88 -1.89 -7.55 -12.10
N LYS A 89 -0.66 -7.62 -12.63
CA LYS A 89 0.33 -8.65 -12.31
C LYS A 89 0.75 -8.55 -10.86
N TYR A 90 1.13 -7.37 -10.40
CA TYR A 90 1.54 -7.13 -9.00
C TYR A 90 0.43 -7.52 -8.01
N CYS A 91 -0.82 -7.08 -8.26
CA CYS A 91 -1.96 -7.44 -7.41
C CYS A 91 -2.21 -8.95 -7.40
N ALA A 92 -2.04 -9.65 -8.52
CA ALA A 92 -2.23 -11.09 -8.61
C ALA A 92 -1.14 -11.87 -7.84
N GLU A 93 0.09 -11.38 -7.86
CA GLU A 93 1.24 -12.01 -7.20
C GLU A 93 1.24 -11.76 -5.68
N PHE A 94 1.06 -10.49 -5.26
CA PHE A 94 1.24 -10.09 -3.87
C PHE A 94 -0.06 -9.98 -3.06
N HIS A 95 -1.22 -9.85 -3.73
CA HIS A 95 -2.54 -9.65 -3.12
C HIS A 95 -3.60 -10.60 -3.69
N ALA A 96 -3.26 -11.88 -3.85
CA ALA A 96 -4.07 -12.85 -4.59
C ALA A 96 -5.56 -12.93 -4.15
N ALA A 97 -5.85 -12.84 -2.84
CA ALA A 97 -7.20 -12.85 -2.30
C ALA A 97 -7.94 -11.50 -2.47
N ALA A 98 -7.19 -10.42 -2.71
CA ALA A 98 -7.68 -9.04 -2.79
C ALA A 98 -7.68 -8.48 -4.22
N LYS A 99 -7.11 -9.19 -5.19
CA LYS A 99 -6.77 -8.71 -6.54
C LYS A 99 -7.94 -8.26 -7.43
N ALA A 100 -9.18 -8.48 -6.99
CA ALA A 100 -10.36 -8.13 -7.80
C ALA A 100 -10.60 -6.61 -7.90
N ASP A 101 -10.07 -5.85 -6.94
CA ASP A 101 -10.10 -4.39 -6.95
C ASP A 101 -8.85 -3.84 -6.27
N LEU A 102 -8.34 -2.71 -6.76
CA LEU A 102 -7.20 -2.01 -6.17
C LEU A 102 -7.47 -1.61 -4.71
N ALA A 103 -8.70 -1.20 -4.41
CA ALA A 103 -9.10 -0.85 -3.05
C ALA A 103 -8.87 -1.99 -2.06
N THR A 104 -9.21 -3.21 -2.43
CA THR A 104 -8.99 -4.39 -1.57
C THR A 104 -7.51 -4.77 -1.49
N CYS A 105 -6.71 -4.55 -2.54
CA CYS A 105 -5.26 -4.67 -2.44
C CYS A 105 -4.67 -3.66 -1.44
N PHE A 106 -5.21 -2.43 -1.40
CA PHE A 106 -4.81 -1.45 -0.39
C PHE A 106 -5.29 -1.79 1.02
N VAL A 107 -6.45 -2.42 1.21
CA VAL A 107 -6.84 -2.98 2.53
C VAL A 107 -5.74 -3.94 3.01
N ASP A 108 -5.35 -4.90 2.18
CA ASP A 108 -4.29 -5.87 2.50
C ASP A 108 -2.92 -5.19 2.73
N ARG A 109 -2.59 -4.15 1.95
CA ARG A 109 -1.34 -3.40 2.11
C ARG A 109 -1.31 -2.55 3.38
N CYS A 110 -2.41 -1.87 3.72
CA CYS A 110 -2.52 -1.04 4.92
C CYS A 110 -2.34 -1.85 6.20
N LEU A 111 -2.88 -3.05 6.26
CA LEU A 111 -2.63 -3.98 7.38
C LEU A 111 -1.14 -4.30 7.54
N ARG A 112 -0.41 -4.42 6.41
CA ARG A 112 1.05 -4.64 6.44
C ARG A 112 1.85 -3.42 6.86
N PHE A 113 1.29 -2.22 6.76
CA PHE A 113 1.88 -1.02 7.32
C PHE A 113 1.70 -0.92 8.83
N CYS A 114 0.78 -1.69 9.43
CA CYS A 114 0.61 -1.69 10.86
C CYS A 114 1.68 -2.53 11.56
N ARG A 115 2.15 -2.05 12.69
CA ARG A 115 2.87 -2.86 13.67
C ARG A 115 1.86 -3.77 14.39
N GLU A 116 2.34 -4.75 15.11
CA GLU A 116 1.50 -5.56 16.00
C GLU A 116 0.72 -4.68 16.98
N GLY A 117 -0.59 -4.89 17.08
CA GLY A 117 -1.51 -4.04 17.85
C GLY A 117 -1.71 -2.63 17.26
N GLY A 118 -1.32 -2.38 16.01
CA GLY A 118 -1.61 -1.14 15.30
C GLY A 118 -2.95 -1.22 14.58
N SER A 119 -3.58 -0.07 14.34
CA SER A 119 -4.93 0.02 13.77
C SER A 119 -4.93 0.58 12.36
N VAL A 120 -5.86 0.10 11.53
CA VAL A 120 -6.16 0.60 10.18
C VAL A 120 -7.52 1.26 10.18
N ALA A 121 -7.60 2.49 9.66
CA ALA A 121 -8.86 3.21 9.43
C ALA A 121 -8.98 3.56 7.94
N LEU A 122 -9.95 2.94 7.26
CA LEU A 122 -10.08 3.02 5.81
C LEU A 122 -11.44 3.52 5.36
N VAL A 123 -11.43 4.32 4.28
CA VAL A 123 -12.60 4.51 3.41
C VAL A 123 -12.42 3.62 2.19
N SER A 124 -13.36 2.73 1.93
CA SER A 124 -13.29 1.78 0.81
C SER A 124 -14.64 1.57 0.16
N PRO A 125 -14.72 1.02 -1.08
CA PRO A 125 -15.99 0.57 -1.63
C PRO A 125 -16.61 -0.49 -0.72
N GLN A 126 -17.93 -0.43 -0.48
CA GLN A 126 -18.58 -1.42 0.40
C GLN A 126 -18.80 -2.79 -0.25
N ASN A 127 -18.74 -2.89 -1.59
CA ASN A 127 -19.10 -4.09 -2.34
C ASN A 127 -18.28 -5.34 -1.96
N TRP A 128 -17.03 -5.20 -1.61
CA TRP A 128 -16.17 -6.31 -1.22
C TRP A 128 -16.63 -6.97 0.11
N LEU A 129 -17.40 -6.27 0.92
CA LEU A 129 -17.99 -6.81 2.14
C LEU A 129 -19.05 -7.88 1.86
N PHE A 130 -19.61 -7.93 0.65
CA PHE A 130 -20.77 -8.78 0.30
C PHE A 130 -20.51 -9.72 -0.88
N LEU A 131 -19.77 -9.27 -1.91
CA LEU A 131 -19.60 -10.03 -3.14
C LEU A 131 -18.78 -11.31 -2.93
N THR A 132 -19.18 -12.37 -3.63
CA THR A 132 -18.57 -13.70 -3.54
C THR A 132 -17.10 -13.70 -3.96
N SER A 133 -16.72 -12.85 -4.93
CA SER A 133 -15.33 -12.73 -5.41
C SER A 133 -14.31 -12.36 -4.31
N TYR A 134 -14.79 -11.75 -3.23
CA TYR A 134 -13.94 -11.34 -2.09
C TYR A 134 -14.08 -12.27 -0.86
N ARG A 135 -14.77 -13.41 -1.01
CA ARG A 135 -15.03 -14.31 0.11
C ARG A 135 -13.74 -14.74 0.81
N LYS A 136 -12.71 -15.14 0.06
CA LYS A 136 -11.42 -15.57 0.62
C LYS A 136 -10.71 -14.46 1.40
N LEU A 137 -10.80 -13.21 0.92
CA LEU A 137 -10.25 -12.06 1.64
C LEU A 137 -10.97 -11.86 2.97
N ARG A 138 -12.32 -11.84 2.96
CA ARG A 138 -13.11 -11.68 4.20
C ARG A 138 -12.87 -12.79 5.21
N GLU A 139 -12.85 -14.07 4.76
CA GLU A 139 -12.60 -15.21 5.64
C GLU A 139 -11.24 -15.11 6.31
N ARG A 140 -10.21 -14.61 5.60
CA ARG A 140 -8.90 -14.35 6.16
C ARG A 140 -8.95 -13.23 7.19
N LEU A 141 -9.46 -12.07 6.81
CA LEU A 141 -9.52 -10.90 7.69
C LEU A 141 -10.36 -11.13 8.94
N LEU A 142 -11.45 -11.92 8.86
CA LEU A 142 -12.26 -12.28 10.03
C LEU A 142 -11.54 -13.23 11.00
N LYS A 143 -10.49 -13.92 10.55
CA LYS A 143 -9.69 -14.83 11.38
C LYS A 143 -8.44 -14.19 11.95
N GLU A 144 -7.86 -13.25 11.19
CA GLU A 144 -6.54 -12.69 11.46
C GLU A 144 -6.61 -11.33 12.15
N GLU A 145 -7.70 -10.56 11.93
CA GLU A 145 -7.82 -9.17 12.38
C GLU A 145 -9.03 -8.99 13.30
N GLN A 146 -8.93 -8.07 14.24
CA GLN A 146 -10.06 -7.57 15.00
C GLN A 146 -10.80 -6.51 14.19
N TRP A 147 -12.10 -6.68 14.02
CA TRP A 147 -12.95 -5.69 13.36
C TRP A 147 -13.56 -4.76 14.40
N ASP A 148 -12.99 -3.57 14.53
CA ASP A 148 -13.41 -2.60 15.53
C ASP A 148 -14.73 -1.94 15.16
N PHE A 149 -14.87 -1.58 13.87
CA PHE A 149 -16.12 -1.08 13.33
C PHE A 149 -16.23 -1.24 11.82
N VAL A 150 -17.47 -1.28 11.32
CA VAL A 150 -17.86 -1.17 9.92
C VAL A 150 -19.05 -0.23 9.83
N ALA A 151 -18.88 0.91 9.18
CA ALA A 151 -19.95 1.87 8.95
C ALA A 151 -20.19 2.07 7.46
N ARG A 152 -21.38 1.74 6.97
CA ARG A 152 -21.79 1.98 5.59
C ARG A 152 -22.29 3.41 5.45
N LEU A 153 -21.72 4.15 4.52
CA LEU A 153 -22.07 5.57 4.31
C LEU A 153 -23.25 5.76 3.34
N GLY A 154 -23.62 4.72 2.59
CA GLY A 154 -24.72 4.79 1.62
C GLY A 154 -24.35 5.54 0.34
N GLU A 155 -25.38 5.95 -0.40
CA GLU A 155 -25.26 6.88 -1.53
C GLU A 155 -24.93 8.28 -1.01
N HIS A 156 -24.25 9.08 -1.80
CA HIS A 156 -23.87 10.47 -1.43
C HIS A 156 -22.86 10.59 -0.27
N ALA A 157 -22.01 9.56 -0.07
CA ALA A 157 -20.90 9.64 0.88
C ALA A 157 -19.86 10.71 0.51
N PHE A 158 -19.89 11.18 -0.74
CA PHE A 158 -18.99 12.20 -1.28
C PHE A 158 -19.79 13.27 -2.03
N ASP A 159 -19.47 14.54 -1.79
CA ASP A 159 -20.08 15.67 -2.48
C ASP A 159 -19.61 15.84 -3.94
N SER A 160 -18.59 15.08 -4.36
CA SER A 160 -18.04 15.15 -5.72
C SER A 160 -18.92 14.43 -6.73
N PRO A 161 -19.32 15.08 -7.86
CA PRO A 161 -20.07 14.44 -8.92
C PRO A 161 -19.37 13.18 -9.50
N ALA A 162 -18.05 13.17 -9.49
CA ALA A 162 -17.25 12.01 -9.96
C ALA A 162 -17.34 10.80 -9.03
N ALA A 163 -17.67 11.01 -7.76
CA ALA A 163 -17.87 9.97 -6.75
C ALA A 163 -19.35 9.75 -6.41
N ALA A 164 -20.27 10.49 -7.04
CA ALA A 164 -21.70 10.30 -6.90
C ALA A 164 -22.08 8.88 -7.36
N GLY A 165 -22.64 8.08 -6.46
CA GLY A 165 -22.95 6.67 -6.71
C GLY A 165 -21.90 5.66 -6.23
N ALA A 166 -20.77 6.11 -5.68
CA ALA A 166 -19.83 5.24 -4.98
C ALA A 166 -20.40 4.89 -3.59
N PHE A 167 -20.81 3.65 -3.41
CA PHE A 167 -21.18 3.12 -2.09
C PHE A 167 -19.91 2.86 -1.28
N ALA A 168 -19.62 3.74 -0.34
CA ALA A 168 -18.45 3.64 0.52
C ALA A 168 -18.78 3.04 1.90
N ALA A 169 -17.75 2.49 2.53
CA ALA A 169 -17.77 2.06 3.93
C ALA A 169 -16.52 2.58 4.65
N LEU A 170 -16.72 2.95 5.90
CA LEU A 170 -15.62 3.16 6.86
C LEU A 170 -15.33 1.84 7.56
N LEU A 171 -14.07 1.54 7.72
CA LEU A 171 -13.57 0.32 8.34
C LEU A 171 -12.52 0.67 9.39
N GLY A 172 -12.61 0.05 10.56
CA GLY A 172 -11.55 0.02 11.56
C GLY A 172 -11.16 -1.42 11.83
N LEU A 173 -9.88 -1.73 11.71
CA LEU A 173 -9.29 -3.04 11.94
C LEU A 173 -8.03 -2.90 12.82
N THR A 174 -7.84 -3.83 13.73
CA THR A 174 -6.63 -3.92 14.59
C THR A 174 -6.07 -5.33 14.59
#